data_98d2fceac82296ae5199b653122a77db
#
_entry.id   98d2fceac82296ae5199b653122a77db
#
_cell.length_a   1.000
_cell.length_b   1.000
_cell.length_c   1.000
_cell.angle_alpha   90.00
_cell.angle_beta   90.00
_cell.angle_gamma   90.00
#
_symmetry.space_group_name_H-M   'P 1'
#
loop_
_entity.id
_entity.type
_entity.pdbx_description
1 polymer ?
#
loop_
_entity_poly.entity_id
_entity_poly.type
_entity_poly.pdbx_seq_one_letter_code
_entity_poly.pdbx_strand_id
1 'polypeptide(L)'
;MKKLITVLLALAMVASMSVTAFAAEIDQDTAAPKDGSTSVYFEVDPTYTVTIPATVELQKKVDGDTVTYENDYTITASENLRLRYDEYITVTVSDGFLLNTAEGASLFYEMTVGGNKVDNGDVVAMFNTSIAAQRATMHIAADDPAYAGRYEGTMTFTIAVEKVTVS
;
A
#
# COMPACT_ATOMS: atom_id res chain seq x y z
N MET A 1 -26.69 9.89 16.63
CA MET A 1 -26.42 10.32 15.27
C MET A 1 -24.92 10.57 15.17
N LYS A 2 -24.14 9.57 14.71
CA LYS A 2 -22.68 9.67 14.58
C LYS A 2 -22.36 10.01 13.13
N LYS A 3 -21.71 11.16 12.92
CA LYS A 3 -21.34 11.66 11.61
C LYS A 3 -20.13 10.89 11.11
N LEU A 4 -20.31 10.12 10.04
CA LEU A 4 -19.24 9.55 9.24
C LEU A 4 -18.55 10.70 8.50
N ILE A 5 -17.29 10.94 8.82
CA ILE A 5 -16.43 11.85 8.06
C ILE A 5 -15.72 10.99 7.03
N THR A 6 -16.28 11.00 5.81
CA THR A 6 -15.60 10.46 4.63
C THR A 6 -14.71 11.58 4.09
N VAL A 7 -13.40 11.46 4.27
CA VAL A 7 -12.44 12.35 3.61
C VAL A 7 -12.22 11.83 2.21
N LEU A 8 -12.95 12.38 1.26
CA LEU A 8 -12.75 12.19 -0.18
C LEU A 8 -11.74 13.25 -0.62
N LEU A 9 -10.48 12.89 -0.71
CA LEU A 9 -9.47 13.76 -1.32
C LEU A 9 -9.47 13.53 -2.84
N ALA A 10 -10.41 14.19 -3.53
CA ALA A 10 -10.40 14.29 -4.99
C ALA A 10 -9.55 15.49 -5.38
N LEU A 11 -8.28 15.27 -5.70
CA LEU A 11 -7.44 16.28 -6.33
C LEU A 11 -7.56 16.13 -7.85
N ALA A 12 -8.61 16.72 -8.42
CA ALA A 12 -8.75 16.89 -9.86
C ALA A 12 -8.00 18.17 -10.27
N MET A 13 -6.76 18.06 -10.68
CA MET A 13 -6.10 19.10 -11.46
C MET A 13 -6.29 18.80 -12.94
N VAL A 14 -7.32 19.37 -13.51
CA VAL A 14 -7.46 19.46 -14.97
C VAL A 14 -6.62 20.65 -15.42
N ALA A 15 -5.38 20.41 -15.77
CA ALA A 15 -4.59 21.34 -16.56
C ALA A 15 -4.97 21.14 -18.04
N SER A 16 -5.96 21.88 -18.52
CA SER A 16 -6.25 21.99 -19.94
C SER A 16 -5.13 22.77 -20.62
N MET A 17 -4.06 22.10 -21.02
CA MET A 17 -3.16 22.67 -22.00
C MET A 17 -3.80 22.54 -23.38
N SER A 18 -4.32 23.65 -23.87
CA SER A 18 -4.71 23.76 -25.27
C SER A 18 -3.42 23.74 -26.12
N VAL A 19 -3.06 22.55 -26.58
CA VAL A 19 -2.00 22.41 -27.58
C VAL A 19 -2.61 22.86 -28.91
N THR A 20 -2.16 23.98 -29.43
CA THR A 20 -2.44 24.35 -30.81
C THR A 20 -1.70 23.36 -31.69
N ALA A 21 -2.42 22.37 -32.22
CA ALA A 21 -1.88 21.44 -33.19
C ALA A 21 -1.66 22.20 -34.51
N PHE A 22 -0.41 22.46 -34.84
CA PHE A 22 -0.06 22.89 -36.20
C PHE A 22 -0.06 21.64 -37.07
N ALA A 23 -1.04 21.56 -37.97
CA ALA A 23 -1.01 20.56 -39.04
C ALA A 23 0.10 20.95 -40.03
N ALA A 24 0.98 20.03 -40.33
CA ALA A 24 1.96 20.19 -41.41
C ALA A 24 1.19 20.10 -42.72
N GLU A 25 1.21 21.18 -43.54
CA GLU A 25 0.65 21.17 -44.87
C GLU A 25 1.64 20.59 -45.85
N ILE A 26 1.27 19.47 -46.49
CA ILE A 26 2.07 18.80 -47.51
C ILE A 26 1.40 19.05 -48.84
N ASP A 27 1.99 19.89 -49.66
CA ASP A 27 1.48 20.28 -50.97
C ASP A 27 2.34 19.71 -52.13
N GLN A 28 2.01 20.11 -53.35
CA GLN A 28 2.71 19.66 -54.56
C GLN A 28 4.14 20.18 -54.64
N ASP A 29 4.46 21.27 -53.96
CA ASP A 29 5.78 21.93 -53.98
C ASP A 29 6.72 21.37 -52.89
N THR A 30 6.19 20.53 -51.99
CA THR A 30 6.99 19.84 -50.94
C THR A 30 7.96 18.87 -51.61
N ALA A 31 9.25 18.95 -51.27
CA ALA A 31 10.28 18.07 -51.81
C ALA A 31 10.00 16.60 -51.47
N ALA A 32 10.33 15.69 -52.42
CA ALA A 32 10.18 14.26 -52.17
C ALA A 32 11.39 13.71 -51.35
N PRO A 33 11.14 12.74 -50.42
CA PRO A 33 9.85 12.11 -50.11
C PRO A 33 8.92 13.08 -49.37
N LYS A 34 7.60 12.97 -49.65
CA LYS A 34 6.56 13.80 -49.04
C LYS A 34 6.04 13.14 -47.75
N ASP A 35 6.75 13.33 -46.67
CA ASP A 35 6.42 12.74 -45.39
C ASP A 35 5.79 13.77 -44.46
N GLY A 36 4.67 13.41 -43.86
CA GLY A 36 4.03 14.15 -42.78
C GLY A 36 4.00 13.35 -41.50
N SER A 37 4.17 13.99 -40.36
CA SER A 37 4.07 13.36 -39.06
C SER A 37 2.94 13.95 -38.23
N THR A 38 2.23 13.09 -37.52
CA THR A 38 1.20 13.48 -36.55
C THR A 38 1.55 12.89 -35.21
N SER A 39 1.55 13.73 -34.17
CA SER A 39 1.69 13.25 -32.80
C SER A 39 0.35 12.70 -32.30
N VAL A 40 0.39 11.46 -31.80
CA VAL A 40 -0.75 10.83 -31.14
C VAL A 40 -0.39 10.59 -29.68
N TYR A 41 -1.18 11.11 -28.79
CA TYR A 41 -0.96 10.90 -27.36
C TYR A 41 -2.28 10.72 -26.62
N PHE A 42 -2.21 10.06 -25.49
CA PHE A 42 -3.25 10.03 -24.45
C PHE A 42 -2.55 9.91 -23.09
N GLU A 43 -3.23 10.35 -22.05
CA GLU A 43 -2.75 10.28 -20.68
C GLU A 43 -3.67 9.37 -19.85
N VAL A 44 -3.04 8.59 -18.97
CA VAL A 44 -3.75 7.74 -18.00
C VAL A 44 -3.25 8.11 -16.62
N ASP A 45 -4.15 8.56 -15.77
CA ASP A 45 -3.83 8.87 -14.39
C ASP A 45 -3.52 7.62 -13.58
N PRO A 46 -2.54 7.68 -12.65
CA PRO A 46 -2.29 6.62 -11.71
C PRO A 46 -3.52 6.34 -10.83
N THR A 47 -3.85 5.07 -10.65
CA THR A 47 -4.92 4.63 -9.75
C THR A 47 -4.47 3.45 -8.93
N TYR A 48 -4.76 3.47 -7.62
CA TYR A 48 -4.49 2.34 -6.75
C TYR A 48 -5.43 2.32 -5.54
N THR A 49 -5.60 1.13 -4.97
CA THR A 49 -6.23 0.93 -3.68
C THR A 49 -5.41 -0.09 -2.90
N VAL A 50 -5.02 0.27 -1.69
CA VAL A 50 -4.39 -0.63 -0.73
C VAL A 50 -5.38 -0.85 0.41
N THR A 51 -5.67 -2.12 0.69
CA THR A 51 -6.58 -2.51 1.77
C THR A 51 -5.78 -3.11 2.91
N ILE A 52 -5.93 -2.52 4.10
CA ILE A 52 -5.36 -3.00 5.36
C ILE A 52 -6.53 -3.42 6.24
N PRO A 53 -6.52 -4.62 6.86
CA PRO A 53 -7.55 -5.03 7.80
C PRO A 53 -7.67 -4.04 8.97
N ALA A 54 -8.91 -3.71 9.34
CA ALA A 54 -9.17 -2.76 10.42
C ALA A 54 -8.84 -3.33 11.81
N THR A 55 -8.87 -4.65 11.95
CA THR A 55 -8.58 -5.37 13.20
C THR A 55 -7.92 -6.70 12.91
N VAL A 56 -7.04 -7.11 13.80
CA VAL A 56 -6.46 -8.46 13.85
C VAL A 56 -6.68 -8.99 15.27
N GLU A 57 -7.37 -10.10 15.40
CA GLU A 57 -7.60 -10.77 16.68
C GLU A 57 -6.62 -11.95 16.80
N LEU A 58 -5.74 -11.91 17.80
CA LEU A 58 -4.79 -13.00 18.05
C LEU A 58 -5.53 -14.17 18.68
N GLN A 59 -5.28 -15.37 18.17
CA GLN A 59 -5.89 -16.60 18.63
C GLN A 59 -4.89 -17.41 19.46
N LYS A 60 -5.38 -17.96 20.58
CA LYS A 60 -4.57 -18.82 21.43
C LYS A 60 -4.15 -20.08 20.67
N LYS A 61 -2.85 -20.37 20.69
CA LYS A 61 -2.25 -21.59 20.18
C LYS A 61 -1.48 -22.29 21.30
N VAL A 62 -1.59 -23.60 21.36
CA VAL A 62 -0.90 -24.44 22.33
C VAL A 62 -0.08 -25.48 21.58
N ASP A 63 1.23 -25.48 21.82
CA ASP A 63 2.16 -26.44 21.26
C ASP A 63 3.00 -27.04 22.41
N GLY A 64 2.64 -28.25 22.84
CA GLY A 64 3.18 -28.85 24.05
C GLY A 64 2.87 -28.00 25.30
N ASP A 65 3.92 -27.58 25.99
CA ASP A 65 3.80 -26.69 27.16
C ASP A 65 3.88 -25.19 26.82
N THR A 66 4.03 -24.86 25.53
CA THR A 66 4.13 -23.47 25.06
C THR A 66 2.75 -22.95 24.64
N VAL A 67 2.41 -21.79 25.18
CA VAL A 67 1.19 -21.05 24.80
C VAL A 67 1.60 -19.76 24.11
N THR A 68 1.02 -19.51 22.94
CA THR A 68 1.18 -18.26 22.20
C THR A 68 -0.18 -17.73 21.77
N TYR A 69 -0.23 -16.46 21.43
CA TYR A 69 -1.38 -15.81 20.82
C TYR A 69 -0.93 -15.28 19.46
N GLU A 70 -1.45 -15.84 18.37
CA GLU A 70 -0.96 -15.54 17.03
C GLU A 70 -2.07 -15.46 16.01
N ASN A 71 -1.84 -14.71 14.95
CA ASN A 71 -2.68 -14.72 13.76
C ASN A 71 -1.90 -14.16 12.55
N ASP A 72 -2.36 -14.54 11.38
CA ASP A 72 -1.91 -13.94 10.13
C ASP A 72 -2.89 -12.85 9.69
N TYR A 73 -2.35 -11.80 9.05
CA TYR A 73 -3.18 -10.86 8.34
C TYR A 73 -2.53 -10.45 7.01
N THR A 74 -3.36 -9.99 6.10
CA THR A 74 -2.91 -9.73 4.73
C THR A 74 -3.26 -8.30 4.32
N ILE A 75 -2.26 -7.57 3.84
CA ILE A 75 -2.45 -6.32 3.11
C ILE A 75 -2.57 -6.64 1.64
N THR A 76 -3.53 -6.03 0.94
CA THR A 76 -3.77 -6.28 -0.48
C THR A 76 -3.76 -4.99 -1.27
N ALA A 77 -3.22 -5.05 -2.50
CA ALA A 77 -3.42 -4.02 -3.50
C ALA A 77 -4.44 -4.49 -4.55
N SER A 78 -5.23 -3.57 -5.07
CA SER A 78 -6.29 -3.85 -6.05
C SER A 78 -5.75 -4.43 -7.35
N GLU A 79 -6.59 -5.21 -8.05
CA GLU A 79 -6.28 -5.77 -9.38
C GLU A 79 -6.08 -4.68 -10.46
N ASN A 80 -6.68 -3.51 -10.28
CA ASN A 80 -6.60 -2.39 -11.22
C ASN A 80 -5.52 -1.37 -10.83
N LEU A 81 -4.46 -1.83 -10.20
CA LEU A 81 -3.33 -1.00 -9.84
C LEU A 81 -2.67 -0.45 -11.10
N ARG A 82 -2.66 0.87 -11.24
CA ARG A 82 -1.98 1.59 -12.32
C ARG A 82 -1.04 2.60 -11.71
N LEU A 83 0.24 2.41 -11.97
CA LEU A 83 1.30 3.33 -11.57
C LEU A 83 2.09 3.72 -12.83
N ARG A 84 2.90 4.75 -12.74
CA ARG A 84 3.86 5.02 -13.80
C ARG A 84 4.89 3.89 -13.86
N TYR A 85 5.57 3.77 -15.00
CA TYR A 85 6.50 2.66 -15.26
C TYR A 85 7.60 2.50 -14.20
N ASP A 86 8.02 3.59 -13.59
CA ASP A 86 9.08 3.67 -12.58
C ASP A 86 8.55 3.75 -11.14
N GLU A 87 7.25 3.59 -10.92
CA GLU A 87 6.62 3.73 -9.61
C GLU A 87 6.25 2.38 -8.99
N TYR A 88 6.31 2.33 -7.67
CA TYR A 88 5.81 1.23 -6.84
C TYR A 88 5.24 1.78 -5.54
N ILE A 89 4.40 1.01 -4.87
CA ILE A 89 3.83 1.35 -3.58
C ILE A 89 4.60 0.63 -2.49
N THR A 90 4.96 1.35 -1.44
CA THR A 90 5.44 0.78 -0.18
C THR A 90 4.39 0.92 0.90
N VAL A 91 4.33 -0.07 1.78
CA VAL A 91 3.60 -0.01 3.05
C VAL A 91 4.61 -0.21 4.16
N THR A 92 4.78 0.78 5.00
CA THR A 92 5.74 0.80 6.10
C THR A 92 4.98 0.76 7.41
N VAL A 93 5.40 -0.10 8.35
CA VAL A 93 4.88 -0.04 9.72
C VAL A 93 5.59 1.09 10.46
N SER A 94 4.82 2.01 11.04
CA SER A 94 5.36 3.21 11.69
C SER A 94 5.13 3.27 13.20
N ASP A 95 4.31 2.36 13.71
CA ASP A 95 4.04 2.25 15.15
C ASP A 95 3.34 0.91 15.44
N GLY A 96 3.45 0.44 16.67
CA GLY A 96 2.82 -0.81 17.12
C GLY A 96 3.70 -1.57 18.10
N PHE A 97 3.56 -2.91 18.10
CA PHE A 97 4.35 -3.89 18.86
C PHE A 97 4.06 -3.94 20.37
N LEU A 98 3.10 -3.17 20.88
CA LEU A 98 2.71 -3.18 22.28
C LEU A 98 1.19 -3.29 22.45
N LEU A 99 0.77 -4.24 23.26
CA LEU A 99 -0.61 -4.40 23.70
C LEU A 99 -0.70 -4.04 25.17
N ASN A 100 -1.82 -3.45 25.59
CA ASN A 100 -2.06 -3.06 26.98
C ASN A 100 -3.44 -3.50 27.43
N THR A 101 -3.58 -3.82 28.72
CA THR A 101 -4.90 -3.95 29.36
C THR A 101 -5.38 -2.60 29.89
N ALA A 102 -6.68 -2.50 30.21
CA ALA A 102 -7.25 -1.33 30.87
C ALA A 102 -6.61 -1.07 32.24
N GLU A 103 -6.14 -2.11 32.90
CA GLU A 103 -5.50 -2.09 34.22
C GLU A 103 -4.00 -1.76 34.17
N GLY A 104 -3.43 -1.59 32.97
CA GLY A 104 -2.04 -1.18 32.75
C GLY A 104 -1.03 -2.30 32.62
N ALA A 105 -1.45 -3.57 32.51
CA ALA A 105 -0.55 -4.65 32.10
C ALA A 105 -0.19 -4.52 30.63
N SER A 106 1.07 -4.74 30.27
CA SER A 106 1.60 -4.61 28.92
C SER A 106 2.18 -5.92 28.42
N LEU A 107 2.06 -6.15 27.10
CA LEU A 107 2.59 -7.31 26.41
C LEU A 107 3.13 -6.87 25.06
N PHE A 108 4.39 -7.21 24.79
CA PHE A 108 4.95 -7.01 23.45
C PHE A 108 4.53 -8.16 22.54
N TYR A 109 4.30 -7.85 21.28
CA TYR A 109 4.14 -8.83 20.23
C TYR A 109 5.20 -8.64 19.15
N GLU A 110 5.49 -9.71 18.45
CA GLU A 110 6.37 -9.69 17.30
C GLU A 110 5.55 -9.77 16.01
N MET A 111 6.06 -9.12 14.97
CA MET A 111 5.54 -9.25 13.62
C MET A 111 6.65 -9.77 12.72
N THR A 112 6.29 -10.69 11.82
CA THR A 112 7.20 -11.20 10.80
C THR A 112 6.57 -11.14 9.41
N VAL A 113 7.40 -10.92 8.40
CA VAL A 113 7.04 -10.99 6.98
C VAL A 113 7.99 -11.96 6.30
N GLY A 114 7.44 -13.03 5.71
CA GLY A 114 8.28 -14.06 5.11
C GLY A 114 9.26 -14.71 6.09
N GLY A 115 8.94 -14.75 7.39
CA GLY A 115 9.79 -15.28 8.46
C GLY A 115 10.85 -14.30 8.98
N ASN A 116 10.96 -13.08 8.43
CA ASN A 116 11.86 -12.06 8.92
C ASN A 116 11.12 -11.15 9.91
N LYS A 117 11.76 -10.85 11.04
CA LYS A 117 11.24 -9.90 12.02
C LYS A 117 11.12 -8.51 11.41
N VAL A 118 10.05 -7.84 11.77
CA VAL A 118 9.74 -6.47 11.36
C VAL A 118 9.92 -5.54 12.55
N ASP A 119 10.65 -4.47 12.33
CA ASP A 119 10.82 -3.39 13.30
C ASP A 119 10.10 -2.12 12.84
N ASN A 120 9.99 -1.14 13.75
CA ASN A 120 9.38 0.15 13.45
C ASN A 120 10.16 0.88 12.33
N GLY A 121 9.45 1.27 11.28
CA GLY A 121 10.02 1.89 10.09
C GLY A 121 10.28 0.92 8.93
N ASP A 122 10.11 -0.38 9.13
CA ASP A 122 10.34 -1.36 8.08
C ASP A 122 9.21 -1.39 7.05
N VAL A 123 9.59 -1.70 5.81
CA VAL A 123 8.64 -1.94 4.72
C VAL A 123 8.09 -3.36 4.83
N VAL A 124 6.79 -3.47 5.06
CA VAL A 124 6.08 -4.75 5.22
C VAL A 124 5.41 -5.25 3.94
N ALA A 125 5.17 -4.36 2.98
CA ALA A 125 4.64 -4.73 1.67
C ALA A 125 5.16 -3.80 0.58
N MET A 126 5.35 -4.37 -0.62
CA MET A 126 5.65 -3.62 -1.84
C MET A 126 4.73 -4.11 -2.95
N PHE A 127 4.12 -3.15 -3.67
CA PHE A 127 3.22 -3.44 -4.79
C PHE A 127 3.65 -2.65 -6.02
N ASN A 128 3.59 -3.27 -7.17
CA ASN A 128 3.88 -2.64 -8.46
C ASN A 128 2.70 -2.82 -9.42
N THR A 129 2.76 -2.21 -10.59
CA THR A 129 1.71 -2.37 -11.60
C THR A 129 1.54 -3.83 -11.96
N SER A 130 0.31 -4.34 -11.79
CA SER A 130 -0.09 -5.71 -12.13
C SER A 130 -1.57 -5.74 -12.49
N ILE A 131 -1.94 -6.70 -13.32
CA ILE A 131 -3.34 -7.02 -13.64
C ILE A 131 -3.98 -7.95 -12.60
N ALA A 132 -3.20 -8.52 -11.71
CA ALA A 132 -3.66 -9.40 -10.64
C ALA A 132 -3.53 -8.72 -9.27
N ALA A 133 -4.44 -9.02 -8.35
CA ALA A 133 -4.34 -8.54 -6.98
C ALA A 133 -3.05 -9.03 -6.33
N GLN A 134 -2.34 -8.10 -5.70
CA GLN A 134 -1.11 -8.40 -4.98
C GLN A 134 -1.39 -8.48 -3.48
N ARG A 135 -0.63 -9.33 -2.79
CA ARG A 135 -0.84 -9.62 -1.37
C ARG A 135 0.48 -9.67 -0.64
N ALA A 136 0.50 -9.16 0.58
CA ALA A 136 1.57 -9.34 1.55
C ALA A 136 0.96 -9.84 2.86
N THR A 137 1.41 -11.01 3.32
CA THR A 137 0.92 -11.62 4.55
C THR A 137 1.96 -11.42 5.65
N MET A 138 1.51 -10.94 6.78
CA MET A 138 2.26 -10.75 8.01
C MET A 138 1.76 -11.72 9.05
N HIS A 139 2.68 -12.28 9.82
CA HIS A 139 2.39 -13.10 10.99
C HIS A 139 2.64 -12.28 12.25
N ILE A 140 1.69 -12.27 13.19
CA ILE A 140 1.80 -11.62 14.48
C ILE A 140 1.74 -12.68 15.57
N ALA A 141 2.64 -12.61 16.52
CA ALA A 141 2.70 -13.50 17.66
C ALA A 141 3.06 -12.76 18.95
N ALA A 142 2.40 -13.13 20.02
CA ALA A 142 2.68 -12.70 21.39
C ALA A 142 2.79 -13.92 22.31
N ASP A 143 3.62 -13.82 23.34
CA ASP A 143 3.75 -14.84 24.37
C ASP A 143 2.49 -14.90 25.26
N ASP A 144 2.39 -15.96 26.07
CA ASP A 144 1.33 -16.11 27.06
C ASP A 144 1.46 -15.01 28.14
N PRO A 145 0.44 -14.16 28.32
CA PRO A 145 0.52 -13.07 29.27
C PRO A 145 0.41 -13.56 30.73
N ALA A 146 1.17 -12.94 31.61
CA ALA A 146 1.15 -13.25 33.05
C ALA A 146 -0.18 -12.89 33.74
N TYR A 147 -0.96 -11.98 33.19
CA TYR A 147 -2.21 -11.48 33.76
C TYR A 147 -3.38 -11.73 32.82
N ALA A 148 -4.51 -12.10 33.38
CA ALA A 148 -5.75 -12.18 32.64
C ALA A 148 -6.25 -10.78 32.29
N GLY A 149 -6.85 -10.63 31.10
CA GLY A 149 -7.40 -9.35 30.64
C GLY A 149 -7.56 -9.34 29.13
N ARG A 150 -8.14 -8.25 28.64
CA ARG A 150 -8.18 -7.93 27.22
C ARG A 150 -6.98 -7.04 26.89
N TYR A 151 -6.10 -7.54 26.06
CA TYR A 151 -4.93 -6.82 25.59
C TYR A 151 -5.25 -6.16 24.23
N GLU A 152 -5.05 -4.85 24.14
CA GLU A 152 -5.34 -4.07 22.94
C GLU A 152 -4.17 -3.15 22.60
N GLY A 153 -3.94 -2.97 21.31
CA GLY A 153 -2.94 -2.05 20.77
C GLY A 153 -3.34 -1.58 19.39
N THR A 154 -2.59 -0.63 18.87
CA THR A 154 -2.79 -0.08 17.53
C THR A 154 -1.50 -0.20 16.73
N MET A 155 -1.61 -0.71 15.52
CA MET A 155 -0.55 -0.62 14.50
C MET A 155 -0.85 0.52 13.56
N THR A 156 0.17 1.29 13.21
CA THR A 156 0.07 2.38 12.24
C THR A 156 0.88 2.02 11.00
N PHE A 157 0.27 2.22 9.83
CA PHE A 157 0.92 1.98 8.55
C PHE A 157 0.95 3.25 7.72
N THR A 158 2.08 3.48 7.07
CA THR A 158 2.26 4.55 6.09
C THR A 158 2.33 3.95 4.70
N ILE A 159 1.52 4.49 3.78
CA ILE A 159 1.49 4.08 2.38
C ILE A 159 2.12 5.20 1.56
N ALA A 160 3.13 4.89 0.76
CA ALA A 160 3.79 5.84 -0.13
C ALA A 160 3.91 5.27 -1.54
N VAL A 161 3.90 6.17 -2.53
CA VAL A 161 4.29 5.86 -3.91
C VAL A 161 5.74 6.29 -4.06
N GLU A 162 6.59 5.35 -4.38
CA GLU A 162 8.02 5.54 -4.53
C GLU A 162 8.44 5.37 -5.98
N LYS A 163 9.60 5.90 -6.34
CA LYS A 163 10.20 5.75 -7.66
C LYS A 163 11.45 4.90 -7.62
N VAL A 164 11.60 4.06 -8.64
CA VAL A 164 12.86 3.34 -8.84
C VAL A 164 13.93 4.35 -9.23
N THR A 165 14.90 4.55 -8.35
CA THR A 165 16.09 5.34 -8.66
C THR A 165 17.08 4.45 -9.41
N VAL A 166 17.22 4.64 -10.71
CA VAL A 166 18.27 3.99 -11.49
C VAL A 166 19.55 4.80 -11.27
N SER A 167 20.46 4.25 -10.51
CA SER A 167 21.81 4.81 -10.30
C SER A 167 22.77 4.28 -11.36
#